data_8f38772757e22bd05a67a04bd31063c3
#
_entry.id   8f38772757e22bd05a67a04bd31063c3
#
_cell.length_a   1.000
_cell.length_b   1.000
_cell.length_c   1.000
_cell.angle_alpha   90.00
_cell.angle_beta   90.00
_cell.angle_gamma   90.00
#
_symmetry.space_group_name_H-M   'P 1'
#
loop_
_entity.id
_entity.type
_entity.pdbx_description
1 polymer ?
#
loop_
_entity_poly.entity_id
_entity_poly.type
_entity_poly.pdbx_seq_one_letter_code
_entity_poly.pdbx_strand_id
1 'polypeptide(L)'
;MRLRVDHTTRYQYDAPVAYALQQVKLTPKERPGQQLIHGWTVEITGGTNQLHYTDHHGNGVDLIAVDPGARELVIHCSGEVELISWDGVIGVHRGAMPLWTFLRPTPLTRAGRHVRTLIGELGRDFGSDIERAHALSALILRKLPYNIGVTGAETTAEQALGGTGGVCQDHAHIFISAMRHLGHPARYVSGYLKMNDRTQQDATHGWAEAHFDAIGWVGFDVSNGYSPDQRYIRVATGLDYHDAAPVRGMRYGAAQENLVVELQVQQ
;
A
#
# COMPACT_ATOMS: atom_id res chain seq x y z
N MET A 1 6.59 -0.33 -20.30
CA MET A 1 6.04 1.03 -20.16
C MET A 1 6.97 1.82 -19.28
N ARG A 2 7.33 3.06 -19.63
CA ARG A 2 8.12 3.94 -18.75
C ARG A 2 7.18 4.98 -18.15
N LEU A 3 7.21 5.11 -16.84
CA LEU A 3 6.37 6.05 -16.09
C LEU A 3 7.25 7.02 -15.33
N ARG A 4 6.86 8.30 -15.34
CA ARG A 4 7.43 9.34 -14.51
C ARG A 4 6.49 9.64 -13.35
N VAL A 5 7.05 9.75 -12.16
CA VAL A 5 6.36 10.12 -10.93
C VAL A 5 6.91 11.45 -10.42
N ASP A 6 6.01 12.31 -9.99
CA ASP A 6 6.28 13.51 -9.21
C ASP A 6 5.31 13.52 -8.03
N HIS A 7 5.81 13.40 -6.80
CA HIS A 7 4.99 13.24 -5.62
C HIS A 7 5.50 14.13 -4.49
N THR A 8 4.64 15.02 -4.01
CA THR A 8 4.89 15.88 -2.86
C THR A 8 3.94 15.52 -1.73
N THR A 9 4.48 15.22 -0.57
CA THR A 9 3.75 15.11 0.70
C THR A 9 4.14 16.29 1.58
N ARG A 10 3.16 17.08 2.00
CA ARG A 10 3.34 18.30 2.80
C ARG A 10 2.58 18.19 4.11
N TYR A 11 3.31 18.27 5.21
CA TYR A 11 2.77 18.41 6.55
C TYR A 11 2.87 19.87 6.98
N GLN A 12 1.75 20.48 7.30
CA GLN A 12 1.67 21.83 7.86
C GLN A 12 1.22 21.77 9.31
N TYR A 13 1.92 22.47 10.17
CA TYR A 13 1.67 22.50 11.61
C TYR A 13 1.17 23.89 12.05
N ASP A 14 0.10 23.94 12.84
CA ASP A 14 -0.46 25.17 13.38
C ASP A 14 0.46 25.85 14.44
N ALA A 15 1.36 25.07 15.05
CA ALA A 15 2.36 25.51 15.99
C ALA A 15 3.74 24.91 15.66
N PRO A 16 4.86 25.53 16.11
CA PRO A 16 6.19 24.94 15.92
C PRO A 16 6.28 23.54 16.51
N VAL A 17 6.84 22.60 15.73
CA VAL A 17 7.03 21.22 16.19
C VAL A 17 8.20 21.15 17.15
N ALA A 18 7.96 20.60 18.34
CA ALA A 18 9.03 20.40 19.32
C ALA A 18 9.88 19.17 18.95
N TYR A 19 9.23 18.08 18.54
CA TYR A 19 9.89 16.84 18.11
C TYR A 19 8.95 16.01 17.25
N ALA A 20 9.45 15.52 16.12
CA ALA A 20 8.77 14.50 15.32
C ALA A 20 9.78 13.66 14.53
N LEU A 21 9.43 12.39 14.34
CA LEU A 21 10.15 11.44 13.48
C LEU A 21 9.19 10.84 12.47
N GLN A 22 9.63 10.76 11.21
CA GLN A 22 8.87 10.16 10.12
C GLN A 22 9.68 9.03 9.48
N GLN A 23 9.07 7.87 9.34
CA GLN A 23 9.57 6.79 8.48
C GLN A 23 8.98 6.98 7.09
N VAL A 24 9.84 7.16 6.12
CA VAL A 24 9.46 7.43 4.72
C VAL A 24 9.83 6.21 3.87
N LYS A 25 8.85 5.65 3.17
CA LYS A 25 8.98 4.50 2.28
C LYS A 25 8.48 4.90 0.89
N LEU A 26 9.22 5.78 0.24
CA LEU A 26 8.86 6.35 -1.06
C LEU A 26 9.84 5.97 -2.17
N THR A 27 10.90 5.22 -1.85
CA THR A 27 11.86 4.75 -2.83
C THR A 27 11.46 3.36 -3.36
N PRO A 28 11.06 3.24 -4.64
CA PRO A 28 10.72 1.95 -5.22
C PRO A 28 11.95 1.07 -5.34
N LYS A 29 11.74 -0.26 -5.36
CA LYS A 29 12.80 -1.25 -5.52
C LYS A 29 12.89 -1.76 -6.94
N GLU A 30 14.11 -2.02 -7.39
CA GLU A 30 14.32 -2.80 -8.60
C GLU A 30 13.79 -4.22 -8.43
N ARG A 31 13.17 -4.70 -9.49
CA ARG A 31 12.70 -6.08 -9.64
C ARG A 31 13.10 -6.57 -11.02
N PRO A 32 14.15 -7.40 -11.12
CA PRO A 32 14.64 -7.88 -12.40
C PRO A 32 13.52 -8.50 -13.25
N GLY A 33 13.38 -8.03 -14.48
CA GLY A 33 12.34 -8.48 -15.42
C GLY A 33 10.94 -7.91 -15.19
N GLN A 34 10.74 -7.04 -14.21
CA GLN A 34 9.42 -6.44 -13.90
C GLN A 34 9.47 -4.92 -13.71
N GLN A 35 10.41 -4.41 -12.93
CA GLN A 35 10.50 -2.99 -12.55
C GLN A 35 11.97 -2.55 -12.52
N LEU A 36 12.35 -1.61 -13.38
CA LEU A 36 13.68 -1.02 -13.46
C LEU A 36 13.58 0.47 -13.10
N ILE A 37 14.51 0.97 -12.29
CA ILE A 37 14.53 2.36 -11.84
C ILE A 37 15.61 3.10 -12.63
N HIS A 38 15.21 4.10 -13.43
CA HIS A 38 16.13 4.91 -14.24
C HIS A 38 16.64 6.16 -13.54
N GLY A 39 16.07 6.50 -12.41
CA GLY A 39 16.45 7.59 -11.54
C GLY A 39 15.35 7.85 -10.52
N TRP A 40 15.74 8.06 -9.27
CA TRP A 40 14.79 8.35 -8.20
C TRP A 40 15.45 9.23 -7.15
N THR A 41 14.78 10.31 -6.79
CA THR A 41 15.23 11.23 -5.75
C THR A 41 14.16 11.37 -4.67
N VAL A 42 14.59 11.57 -3.43
CA VAL A 42 13.74 11.96 -2.31
C VAL A 42 14.38 13.17 -1.66
N GLU A 43 13.71 14.30 -1.70
CA GLU A 43 14.17 15.59 -1.17
C GLU A 43 13.32 15.97 0.05
N ILE A 44 13.97 16.47 1.09
CA ILE A 44 13.34 16.82 2.36
C ILE A 44 13.57 18.31 2.64
N THR A 45 12.49 19.02 2.99
CA THR A 45 12.54 20.41 3.47
C THR A 45 11.85 20.49 4.83
N GLY A 46 12.44 21.17 5.79
CA GLY A 46 11.93 21.28 7.17
C GLY A 46 12.21 20.05 8.04
N GLY A 47 13.15 19.22 7.60
CA GLY A 47 13.61 18.04 8.33
C GLY A 47 14.94 17.53 7.79
N THR A 48 15.55 16.64 8.54
CA THR A 48 16.88 16.06 8.24
C THR A 48 16.78 14.54 8.22
N ASN A 49 17.32 13.90 7.18
CA ASN A 49 17.45 12.44 7.12
C ASN A 49 18.51 11.99 8.13
N GLN A 50 18.10 11.20 9.11
CA GLN A 50 18.93 10.68 10.19
C GLN A 50 19.55 9.34 9.84
N LEU A 51 18.81 8.51 9.09
CA LEU A 51 19.21 7.14 8.81
C LEU A 51 18.48 6.63 7.58
N HIS A 52 19.20 5.92 6.73
CA HIS A 52 18.63 5.09 5.67
C HIS A 52 18.89 3.61 5.99
N TYR A 53 17.85 2.77 5.92
CA TYR A 53 17.98 1.33 6.16
C TYR A 53 16.98 0.53 5.34
N THR A 54 17.19 -0.79 5.28
CA THR A 54 16.23 -1.72 4.69
C THR A 54 15.49 -2.44 5.81
N ASP A 55 14.17 -2.37 5.81
CA ASP A 55 13.36 -3.08 6.80
C ASP A 55 13.27 -4.58 6.52
N HIS A 56 12.60 -5.32 7.42
CA HIS A 56 12.44 -6.78 7.31
C HIS A 56 11.55 -7.22 6.14
N HIS A 57 10.71 -6.33 5.59
CA HIS A 57 9.99 -6.56 4.33
C HIS A 57 10.86 -6.26 3.12
N GLY A 58 12.06 -5.76 3.37
CA GLY A 58 12.99 -5.32 2.37
C GLY A 58 12.65 -3.97 1.75
N ASN A 59 11.83 -3.13 2.34
CA ASN A 59 11.59 -1.75 1.89
C ASN A 59 12.77 -0.87 2.26
N GLY A 60 13.15 0.06 1.37
CA GLY A 60 14.02 1.18 1.72
C GLY A 60 13.26 2.14 2.63
N VAL A 61 13.85 2.51 3.75
CA VAL A 61 13.26 3.39 4.75
C VAL A 61 14.21 4.52 5.07
N ASP A 62 13.74 5.76 4.92
CA ASP A 62 14.41 6.95 5.40
C ASP A 62 13.77 7.38 6.72
N LEU A 63 14.58 7.58 7.75
CA LEU A 63 14.14 8.11 9.04
C LEU A 63 14.42 9.62 9.07
N ILE A 64 13.37 10.42 9.02
CA ILE A 64 13.43 11.87 8.97
C ILE A 64 13.11 12.45 10.35
N ALA A 65 14.01 13.23 10.92
CA ALA A 65 13.71 14.09 12.04
C ALA A 65 13.22 15.44 11.51
N VAL A 66 12.06 15.89 11.99
CA VAL A 66 11.57 17.25 11.70
C VAL A 66 12.44 18.26 12.46
N ASP A 67 12.84 19.33 11.80
CA ASP A 67 13.70 20.35 12.40
C ASP A 67 12.99 21.04 13.58
N PRO A 68 13.67 21.23 14.72
CA PRO A 68 13.05 21.86 15.87
C PRO A 68 12.50 23.25 15.54
N GLY A 69 11.26 23.50 15.87
CA GLY A 69 10.59 24.77 15.56
C GLY A 69 10.00 24.88 14.15
N ALA A 70 10.16 23.87 13.30
CA ALA A 70 9.55 23.86 11.99
C ALA A 70 8.02 23.92 12.08
N ARG A 71 7.39 24.58 11.11
CA ARG A 71 5.95 24.63 10.92
C ARG A 71 5.51 23.86 9.67
N GLU A 72 6.47 23.33 8.95
CA GLU A 72 6.24 22.58 7.72
C GLU A 72 7.30 21.49 7.56
N LEU A 73 6.89 20.33 7.06
CA LEU A 73 7.76 19.29 6.52
C LEU A 73 7.27 18.97 5.12
N VAL A 74 8.15 19.10 4.14
CA VAL A 74 7.88 18.71 2.75
C VAL A 74 8.78 17.54 2.37
N ILE A 75 8.16 16.49 1.86
CA ILE A 75 8.83 15.32 1.30
C ILE A 75 8.45 15.28 -0.18
N HIS A 76 9.42 15.54 -1.04
CA HIS A 76 9.24 15.49 -2.48
C HIS A 76 10.02 14.31 -3.05
N CYS A 77 9.38 13.45 -3.82
CA CYS A 77 10.07 12.42 -4.56
C CYS A 77 9.69 12.45 -6.04
N SER A 78 10.69 12.23 -6.88
CA SER A 78 10.51 12.20 -8.32
C SER A 78 11.45 11.20 -8.98
N GLY A 79 11.01 10.63 -10.11
CA GLY A 79 11.84 9.72 -10.87
C GLY A 79 11.12 9.02 -11.99
N GLU A 80 11.86 8.15 -12.68
CA GLU A 80 11.36 7.37 -13.80
C GLU A 80 11.53 5.87 -13.52
N VAL A 81 10.47 5.12 -13.78
CA VAL A 81 10.42 3.67 -13.60
C VAL A 81 9.95 3.01 -14.89
N GLU A 82 10.70 2.04 -15.36
CA GLU A 82 10.31 1.21 -16.49
C GLU A 82 9.66 -0.08 -15.99
N LEU A 83 8.48 -0.36 -16.50
CA LEU A 83 7.66 -1.49 -16.11
C LEU A 83 7.49 -2.42 -17.31
N ILE A 84 7.82 -3.67 -17.08
CA ILE A 84 7.64 -4.78 -18.02
C ILE A 84 6.35 -5.50 -17.62
N SER A 85 5.51 -5.88 -18.57
CA SER A 85 4.26 -6.57 -18.25
C SER A 85 4.54 -7.90 -17.53
N TRP A 86 3.82 -8.15 -16.46
CA TRP A 86 3.93 -9.36 -15.64
C TRP A 86 2.54 -9.93 -15.28
N ASP A 87 1.48 -9.32 -15.83
CA ASP A 87 0.09 -9.79 -15.77
C ASP A 87 -0.36 -10.16 -14.34
N GLY A 88 0.07 -9.37 -13.35
CA GLY A 88 -0.21 -9.59 -11.94
C GLY A 88 0.63 -10.67 -11.25
N VAL A 89 1.46 -11.44 -11.96
CA VAL A 89 2.26 -12.52 -11.38
C VAL A 89 3.63 -11.99 -10.94
N ILE A 90 3.83 -11.85 -9.65
CA ILE A 90 5.11 -11.44 -9.05
C ILE A 90 6.10 -12.63 -8.98
N GLY A 91 5.57 -13.85 -8.89
CA GLY A 91 6.35 -15.08 -8.87
C GLY A 91 6.91 -15.47 -7.51
N VAL A 92 7.98 -16.22 -7.49
CA VAL A 92 8.56 -16.88 -6.32
C VAL A 92 8.86 -15.89 -5.19
N HIS A 93 8.59 -16.31 -3.97
CA HIS A 93 8.97 -15.56 -2.76
C HIS A 93 10.49 -15.49 -2.61
N ARG A 94 11.05 -14.28 -2.56
CA ARG A 94 12.50 -14.01 -2.45
C ARG A 94 12.85 -13.13 -1.24
N GLY A 95 11.90 -12.88 -0.35
CA GLY A 95 12.11 -12.06 0.84
C GLY A 95 12.81 -12.84 1.96
N ALA A 96 13.44 -12.12 2.89
CA ALA A 96 14.07 -12.72 4.08
C ALA A 96 13.04 -13.29 5.07
N MET A 97 11.81 -12.74 5.07
CA MET A 97 10.75 -13.23 5.97
C MET A 97 10.15 -14.53 5.43
N PRO A 98 9.97 -15.56 6.29
CA PRO A 98 9.34 -16.80 5.87
C PRO A 98 7.85 -16.60 5.53
N LEU A 99 7.33 -17.38 4.57
CA LEU A 99 5.94 -17.26 4.08
C LEU A 99 4.88 -17.32 5.19
N TRP A 100 5.09 -18.16 6.23
CA TRP A 100 4.13 -18.26 7.33
C TRP A 100 3.91 -16.94 8.07
N THR A 101 4.85 -16.00 8.03
CA THR A 101 4.69 -14.67 8.63
C THR A 101 3.51 -13.91 7.99
N PHE A 102 3.31 -14.11 6.69
CA PHE A 102 2.23 -13.48 5.94
C PHE A 102 0.85 -14.15 6.14
N LEU A 103 0.78 -15.20 6.96
CA LEU A 103 -0.47 -15.78 7.46
C LEU A 103 -0.95 -15.10 8.75
N ARG A 104 -0.07 -14.34 9.43
CA ARG A 104 -0.39 -13.73 10.72
C ARG A 104 -1.37 -12.57 10.55
N PRO A 105 -2.48 -12.56 11.31
CA PRO A 105 -3.37 -11.41 11.33
C PRO A 105 -2.69 -10.23 12.04
N THR A 106 -2.98 -9.03 11.57
CA THR A 106 -2.67 -7.78 12.27
C THR A 106 -3.94 -7.19 12.87
N PRO A 107 -3.88 -6.16 13.71
CA PRO A 107 -5.09 -5.44 14.16
C PRO A 107 -5.99 -5.01 12.99
N LEU A 108 -5.41 -4.49 11.89
CA LEU A 108 -6.17 -4.01 10.72
C LEU A 108 -6.77 -5.14 9.87
N THR A 109 -6.16 -6.34 9.88
CA THR A 109 -6.52 -7.46 9.00
C THR A 109 -7.02 -8.71 9.74
N ARG A 110 -7.43 -8.58 11.01
CA ARG A 110 -8.00 -9.71 11.75
C ARG A 110 -9.39 -10.05 11.23
N ALA A 111 -9.59 -11.31 10.83
CA ALA A 111 -10.89 -11.80 10.38
C ALA A 111 -11.86 -11.94 11.55
N GLY A 112 -12.89 -11.12 11.55
CA GLY A 112 -14.00 -11.16 12.50
C GLY A 112 -15.25 -11.79 11.87
N ARG A 113 -16.43 -11.32 12.30
CA ARG A 113 -17.72 -11.84 11.84
C ARG A 113 -17.98 -11.50 10.37
N HIS A 114 -17.74 -10.25 9.96
CA HIS A 114 -18.07 -9.79 8.61
C HIS A 114 -17.20 -10.49 7.56
N VAL A 115 -15.89 -10.60 7.80
CA VAL A 115 -14.97 -11.31 6.88
C VAL A 115 -15.36 -12.78 6.78
N ARG A 116 -15.70 -13.47 7.89
CA ARG A 116 -16.14 -14.88 7.83
C ARG A 116 -17.46 -15.06 7.09
N THR A 117 -18.39 -14.11 7.25
CA THR A 117 -19.66 -14.12 6.49
C THR A 117 -19.37 -13.93 5.00
N LEU A 118 -18.51 -12.98 4.62
CA LEU A 118 -18.09 -12.76 3.23
C LEU A 118 -17.51 -14.05 2.60
N ILE A 119 -16.62 -14.74 3.33
CA ILE A 119 -16.04 -16.01 2.89
C ILE A 119 -17.11 -17.10 2.73
N GLY A 120 -18.09 -17.15 3.63
CA GLY A 120 -19.22 -18.07 3.52
C GLY A 120 -20.08 -17.84 2.27
N GLU A 121 -20.29 -16.57 1.90
CA GLU A 121 -21.01 -16.19 0.67
C GLU A 121 -20.24 -16.50 -0.62
N LEU A 122 -18.89 -16.56 -0.55
CA LEU A 122 -18.05 -16.85 -1.70
C LEU A 122 -18.31 -18.26 -2.29
N GLY A 123 -18.77 -19.21 -1.46
CA GLY A 123 -18.93 -20.60 -1.89
C GLY A 123 -17.62 -21.40 -1.81
N ARG A 124 -17.67 -22.65 -2.32
CA ARG A 124 -16.54 -23.59 -2.21
C ARG A 124 -16.12 -24.24 -3.53
N ASP A 125 -16.93 -24.14 -4.57
CA ASP A 125 -16.71 -24.85 -5.84
C ASP A 125 -15.92 -23.99 -6.81
N PHE A 126 -14.58 -24.07 -6.70
CA PHE A 126 -13.63 -23.40 -7.59
C PHE A 126 -12.65 -24.42 -8.14
N GLY A 127 -12.25 -24.24 -9.40
CA GLY A 127 -11.27 -25.09 -10.08
C GLY A 127 -9.84 -24.90 -9.53
N SER A 128 -9.58 -23.74 -8.89
CA SER A 128 -8.28 -23.42 -8.30
C SER A 128 -8.39 -22.34 -7.22
N ASP A 129 -7.36 -22.25 -6.37
CA ASP A 129 -7.27 -21.21 -5.35
C ASP A 129 -7.16 -19.81 -5.95
N ILE A 130 -6.53 -19.67 -7.12
CA ILE A 130 -6.43 -18.37 -7.80
C ILE A 130 -7.78 -17.93 -8.36
N GLU A 131 -8.57 -18.84 -8.91
CA GLU A 131 -9.94 -18.56 -9.33
C GLU A 131 -10.79 -18.09 -8.15
N ARG A 132 -10.67 -18.79 -7.02
CA ARG A 132 -11.32 -18.40 -5.76
C ARG A 132 -10.90 -17.01 -5.28
N ALA A 133 -9.61 -16.64 -5.41
CA ALA A 133 -9.10 -15.33 -5.05
C ALA A 133 -9.66 -14.23 -5.96
N HIS A 134 -9.78 -14.46 -7.26
CA HIS A 134 -10.44 -13.53 -8.18
C HIS A 134 -11.93 -13.37 -7.88
N ALA A 135 -12.62 -14.46 -7.58
CA ALA A 135 -14.03 -14.42 -7.17
C ALA A 135 -14.21 -13.64 -5.85
N LEU A 136 -13.30 -13.82 -4.89
CA LEU A 136 -13.26 -13.06 -3.64
C LEU A 136 -13.06 -11.56 -3.92
N SER A 137 -12.10 -11.19 -4.75
CA SER A 137 -11.86 -9.80 -5.16
C SER A 137 -13.12 -9.15 -5.74
N ALA A 138 -13.78 -9.84 -6.67
CA ALA A 138 -15.02 -9.38 -7.27
C ALA A 138 -16.18 -9.29 -6.25
N LEU A 139 -16.24 -10.20 -5.29
CA LEU A 139 -17.26 -10.18 -4.24
C LEU A 139 -17.07 -8.98 -3.30
N ILE A 140 -15.83 -8.69 -2.89
CA ILE A 140 -15.51 -7.53 -2.05
C ILE A 140 -15.93 -6.24 -2.75
N LEU A 141 -15.56 -6.05 -4.02
CA LEU A 141 -15.89 -4.86 -4.79
C LEU A 141 -17.41 -4.65 -4.90
N ARG A 142 -18.19 -5.72 -5.04
CA ARG A 142 -19.65 -5.63 -5.05
C ARG A 142 -20.25 -5.28 -3.69
N LYS A 143 -19.64 -5.74 -2.60
CA LYS A 143 -20.14 -5.55 -1.22
C LYS A 143 -19.76 -4.22 -0.61
N LEU A 144 -18.58 -3.71 -0.95
CA LEU A 144 -18.05 -2.47 -0.43
C LEU A 144 -17.83 -1.48 -1.58
N PRO A 145 -18.75 -0.53 -1.81
CA PRO A 145 -18.57 0.52 -2.82
C PRO A 145 -17.34 1.39 -2.51
N TYR A 146 -16.63 1.82 -3.57
CA TYR A 146 -15.55 2.78 -3.40
C TYR A 146 -16.11 4.14 -3.00
N ASN A 147 -15.76 4.62 -1.80
CA ASN A 147 -16.27 5.86 -1.23
C ASN A 147 -15.18 6.55 -0.40
N ILE A 148 -14.78 7.75 -0.83
CA ILE A 148 -13.74 8.55 -0.18
C ILE A 148 -14.31 9.24 1.07
N GLY A 149 -13.49 9.33 2.14
CA GLY A 149 -13.81 10.11 3.34
C GLY A 149 -14.68 9.39 4.38
N VAL A 150 -15.05 8.12 4.16
CA VAL A 150 -15.84 7.33 5.12
C VAL A 150 -14.98 6.44 6.02
N THR A 151 -13.72 6.24 5.67
CA THR A 151 -12.73 5.44 6.40
C THR A 151 -11.43 6.22 6.60
N GLY A 152 -10.56 5.73 7.48
CA GLY A 152 -9.24 6.31 7.76
C GLY A 152 -8.15 5.26 7.89
N ALA A 153 -6.93 5.67 8.16
CA ALA A 153 -5.76 4.81 8.22
C ALA A 153 -5.87 3.67 9.26
N GLU A 154 -6.65 3.90 10.33
CA GLU A 154 -6.86 2.93 11.41
C GLU A 154 -8.12 2.06 11.21
N THR A 155 -8.84 2.22 10.10
CA THR A 155 -10.03 1.43 9.83
C THR A 155 -9.65 -0.02 9.57
N THR A 156 -10.23 -0.93 10.34
CA THR A 156 -10.00 -2.37 10.21
C THR A 156 -10.84 -2.98 9.09
N ALA A 157 -10.44 -4.13 8.55
CA ALA A 157 -11.21 -4.89 7.57
C ALA A 157 -12.66 -5.16 8.03
N GLU A 158 -12.85 -5.45 9.32
CA GLU A 158 -14.17 -5.68 9.92
C GLU A 158 -15.03 -4.42 9.95
N GLN A 159 -14.45 -3.27 10.33
CA GLN A 159 -15.15 -2.00 10.38
C GLN A 159 -15.56 -1.54 8.97
N ALA A 160 -14.65 -1.66 8.00
CA ALA A 160 -14.94 -1.31 6.61
C ALA A 160 -16.08 -2.15 6.04
N LEU A 161 -16.08 -3.49 6.22
CA LEU A 161 -17.16 -4.38 5.78
C LEU A 161 -18.50 -4.14 6.51
N GLY A 162 -18.45 -3.64 7.74
CA GLY A 162 -19.65 -3.24 8.49
C GLY A 162 -20.17 -1.85 8.15
N GLY A 163 -19.42 -1.07 7.36
CA GLY A 163 -19.71 0.30 6.96
C GLY A 163 -20.47 0.41 5.64
N THR A 164 -20.45 1.63 5.07
CA THR A 164 -21.19 1.97 3.85
C THR A 164 -20.30 2.11 2.60
N GLY A 165 -18.99 1.96 2.75
CA GLY A 165 -18.01 2.10 1.69
C GLY A 165 -16.59 2.13 2.24
N GLY A 166 -15.60 2.17 1.35
CA GLY A 166 -14.19 2.25 1.71
C GLY A 166 -13.34 2.65 0.51
N VAL A 167 -12.04 2.72 0.72
CA VAL A 167 -11.06 3.05 -0.31
C VAL A 167 -10.14 1.85 -0.61
N CYS A 168 -9.13 2.04 -1.46
CA CYS A 168 -8.21 0.96 -1.87
C CYS A 168 -7.53 0.26 -0.68
N GLN A 169 -7.22 1.00 0.39
CA GLN A 169 -6.68 0.44 1.63
C GLN A 169 -7.64 -0.57 2.27
N ASP A 170 -8.92 -0.22 2.37
CA ASP A 170 -9.94 -1.07 2.98
C ASP A 170 -10.18 -2.34 2.16
N HIS A 171 -10.31 -2.19 0.85
CA HIS A 171 -10.42 -3.30 -0.09
C HIS A 171 -9.26 -4.27 0.03
N ALA A 172 -8.02 -3.76 0.08
CA ALA A 172 -6.83 -4.58 0.27
C ALA A 172 -6.81 -5.29 1.64
N HIS A 173 -7.17 -4.59 2.73
CA HIS A 173 -7.22 -5.19 4.07
C HIS A 173 -8.25 -6.30 4.17
N ILE A 174 -9.44 -6.14 3.59
CA ILE A 174 -10.48 -7.16 3.56
C ILE A 174 -10.00 -8.38 2.79
N PHE A 175 -9.41 -8.18 1.61
CA PHE A 175 -8.86 -9.25 0.79
C PHE A 175 -7.76 -10.02 1.55
N ILE A 176 -6.79 -9.31 2.13
CA ILE A 176 -5.70 -9.90 2.92
C ILE A 176 -6.25 -10.70 4.10
N SER A 177 -7.21 -10.13 4.83
CA SER A 177 -7.86 -10.79 5.96
C SER A 177 -8.52 -12.10 5.56
N ALA A 178 -9.28 -12.09 4.46
CA ALA A 178 -9.95 -13.26 3.93
C ALA A 178 -8.96 -14.32 3.41
N MET A 179 -7.94 -13.92 2.63
CA MET A 179 -6.93 -14.85 2.11
C MET A 179 -6.15 -15.55 3.23
N ARG A 180 -5.74 -14.81 4.27
CA ARG A 180 -5.08 -15.39 5.45
C ARG A 180 -5.99 -16.36 6.20
N HIS A 181 -7.28 -16.04 6.34
CA HIS A 181 -8.25 -16.93 6.96
C HIS A 181 -8.46 -18.22 6.14
N LEU A 182 -8.30 -18.15 4.82
CA LEU A 182 -8.34 -19.28 3.90
C LEU A 182 -7.01 -20.07 3.85
N GLY A 183 -5.99 -19.65 4.57
CA GLY A 183 -4.69 -20.33 4.65
C GLY A 183 -3.65 -19.87 3.62
N HIS A 184 -3.93 -18.81 2.86
CA HIS A 184 -2.98 -18.25 1.89
C HIS A 184 -2.20 -17.08 2.48
N PRO A 185 -0.85 -17.09 2.41
CA PRO A 185 -0.04 -15.93 2.76
C PRO A 185 -0.47 -14.72 1.92
N ALA A 186 -0.69 -13.58 2.59
CA ALA A 186 -1.11 -12.37 1.91
C ALA A 186 -0.44 -11.13 2.52
N ARG A 187 -0.19 -10.10 1.68
CA ARG A 187 0.48 -8.87 2.09
C ARG A 187 -0.12 -7.64 1.41
N TYR A 188 0.08 -6.50 2.05
CA TYR A 188 -0.26 -5.19 1.53
C TYR A 188 0.87 -4.65 0.66
N VAL A 189 0.51 -3.91 -0.37
CA VAL A 189 1.45 -3.17 -1.22
C VAL A 189 0.99 -1.72 -1.31
N SER A 190 1.91 -0.80 -1.12
CA SER A 190 1.74 0.61 -1.48
C SER A 190 2.58 0.96 -2.70
N GLY A 191 2.08 1.89 -3.50
CA GLY A 191 2.77 2.33 -4.70
C GLY A 191 2.00 3.36 -5.48
N TYR A 192 2.26 3.43 -6.77
CA TYR A 192 1.64 4.37 -7.67
C TYR A 192 0.88 3.65 -8.78
N LEU A 193 -0.23 4.22 -9.18
CA LEU A 193 -1.03 3.74 -10.31
C LEU A 193 -1.13 4.85 -11.36
N LYS A 194 -0.72 4.57 -12.60
CA LYS A 194 -1.05 5.44 -13.73
C LYS A 194 -2.52 5.27 -14.09
N MET A 195 -3.33 6.28 -13.82
CA MET A 195 -4.72 6.32 -14.24
C MET A 195 -4.85 6.68 -15.71
N ASN A 196 -5.92 6.21 -16.37
CA ASN A 196 -6.15 6.45 -17.78
C ASN A 196 -6.86 7.80 -18.05
N ASP A 197 -7.59 8.28 -17.04
CA ASP A 197 -8.48 9.46 -17.14
C ASP A 197 -7.86 10.73 -16.53
N ARG A 198 -6.78 10.59 -15.76
CA ARG A 198 -6.13 11.71 -15.08
C ARG A 198 -4.65 11.43 -14.81
N THR A 199 -3.86 12.48 -14.71
CA THR A 199 -2.46 12.43 -14.26
C THR A 199 -2.32 12.87 -12.80
N GLN A 200 -3.10 13.87 -12.37
CA GLN A 200 -3.09 14.34 -10.99
C GLN A 200 -3.94 13.46 -10.08
N GLN A 201 -3.41 13.18 -8.90
CA GLN A 201 -4.02 12.36 -7.87
C GLN A 201 -3.72 12.94 -6.49
N ASP A 202 -4.63 12.75 -5.55
CA ASP A 202 -4.52 13.28 -4.18
C ASP A 202 -4.00 12.24 -3.18
N ALA A 203 -3.66 11.04 -3.64
CA ALA A 203 -3.16 9.96 -2.81
C ALA A 203 -2.40 8.90 -3.62
N THR A 204 -1.49 8.20 -2.97
CA THR A 204 -0.89 6.97 -3.47
C THR A 204 -1.93 5.84 -3.54
N HIS A 205 -1.58 4.77 -4.25
CA HIS A 205 -2.48 3.62 -4.39
C HIS A 205 -2.01 2.43 -3.53
N GLY A 206 -2.98 1.59 -3.13
CA GLY A 206 -2.73 0.39 -2.36
C GLY A 206 -3.49 -0.81 -2.91
N TRP A 207 -2.86 -1.98 -2.87
CA TRP A 207 -3.45 -3.25 -3.31
C TRP A 207 -2.96 -4.42 -2.47
N ALA A 208 -3.47 -5.60 -2.75
CA ALA A 208 -3.08 -6.82 -2.07
C ALA A 208 -2.25 -7.74 -2.97
N GLU A 209 -1.39 -8.56 -2.37
CA GLU A 209 -0.76 -9.71 -3.00
C GLU A 209 -1.04 -10.95 -2.16
N ALA A 210 -1.36 -12.08 -2.81
CA ALA A 210 -1.52 -13.38 -2.18
C ALA A 210 -0.57 -14.41 -2.81
N HIS A 211 -0.10 -15.37 -2.01
CA HIS A 211 0.82 -16.41 -2.44
C HIS A 211 0.10 -17.74 -2.68
N PHE A 212 0.41 -18.35 -3.82
CA PHE A 212 -0.06 -19.67 -4.23
C PHE A 212 1.13 -20.57 -4.54
N ASP A 213 1.14 -21.80 -4.04
CA ASP A 213 2.32 -22.69 -4.13
C ASP A 213 2.83 -22.92 -5.56
N ALA A 214 1.92 -23.05 -6.53
CA ALA A 214 2.27 -23.31 -7.92
C ALA A 214 2.76 -22.08 -8.70
N ILE A 215 2.41 -20.84 -8.25
CA ILE A 215 2.59 -19.62 -9.03
C ILE A 215 3.49 -18.61 -8.28
N GLY A 216 3.51 -18.67 -6.96
CA GLY A 216 4.11 -17.67 -6.10
C GLY A 216 3.15 -16.52 -5.80
N TRP A 217 3.67 -15.31 -5.63
CA TRP A 217 2.88 -14.10 -5.34
C TRP A 217 2.12 -13.62 -6.57
N VAL A 218 0.85 -13.30 -6.37
CA VAL A 218 -0.05 -12.70 -7.39
C VAL A 218 -0.70 -11.46 -6.79
N GLY A 219 -0.76 -10.38 -7.57
CA GLY A 219 -1.38 -9.11 -7.19
C GLY A 219 -2.88 -9.07 -7.49
N PHE A 220 -3.62 -8.41 -6.59
CA PHE A 220 -5.06 -8.18 -6.69
C PHE A 220 -5.37 -6.74 -6.33
N ASP A 221 -5.76 -5.94 -7.30
CA ASP A 221 -6.35 -4.63 -7.06
C ASP A 221 -7.86 -4.74 -7.03
N VAL A 222 -8.38 -4.94 -5.83
CA VAL A 222 -9.81 -5.13 -5.60
C VAL A 222 -10.61 -3.89 -6.03
N SER A 223 -10.08 -2.69 -5.78
CA SER A 223 -10.76 -1.43 -6.09
C SER A 223 -11.01 -1.24 -7.58
N ASN A 224 -10.08 -1.72 -8.40
CA ASN A 224 -10.17 -1.65 -9.86
C ASN A 224 -10.69 -2.95 -10.50
N GLY A 225 -10.81 -4.04 -9.73
CA GLY A 225 -11.37 -5.31 -10.18
C GLY A 225 -10.46 -6.13 -11.10
N TYR A 226 -9.15 -5.87 -11.12
CA TYR A 226 -8.18 -6.60 -11.93
C TYR A 226 -6.82 -6.76 -11.22
N SER A 227 -5.95 -7.57 -11.77
CA SER A 227 -4.58 -7.72 -11.28
C SER A 227 -3.70 -6.56 -11.76
N PRO A 228 -2.75 -6.08 -10.92
CA PRO A 228 -1.80 -5.04 -11.30
C PRO A 228 -1.03 -5.40 -12.58
N ASP A 229 -0.88 -4.43 -13.46
CA ASP A 229 -0.17 -4.52 -14.74
C ASP A 229 0.97 -3.50 -14.82
N GLN A 230 1.46 -3.20 -16.03
CA GLN A 230 2.53 -2.23 -16.26
C GLN A 230 2.19 -0.76 -15.91
N ARG A 231 0.99 -0.47 -15.40
CA ARG A 231 0.61 0.85 -14.87
C ARG A 231 0.92 1.02 -13.39
N TYR A 232 1.36 -0.06 -12.71
CA TYR A 232 1.56 -0.11 -11.28
C TYR A 232 3.03 -0.07 -10.91
N ILE A 233 3.48 0.99 -10.24
CA ILE A 233 4.81 1.07 -9.62
C ILE A 233 4.68 0.60 -8.19
N ARG A 234 5.35 -0.49 -7.87
CA ARG A 234 5.41 -1.08 -6.53
C ARG A 234 6.50 -0.42 -5.73
N VAL A 235 6.16 0.16 -4.58
CA VAL A 235 7.09 0.89 -3.71
C VAL A 235 7.41 0.10 -2.45
N ALA A 236 6.43 -0.13 -1.58
CA ALA A 236 6.65 -0.85 -0.33
C ALA A 236 5.64 -1.98 -0.12
N THR A 237 6.00 -2.95 0.71
CA THR A 237 5.14 -4.06 1.11
C THR A 237 5.15 -4.23 2.61
N GLY A 238 4.06 -4.78 3.15
CA GLY A 238 3.94 -5.03 4.58
C GLY A 238 2.85 -6.04 4.91
N LEU A 239 2.70 -6.38 6.18
CA LEU A 239 1.58 -7.20 6.62
C LEU A 239 0.24 -6.47 6.46
N ASP A 240 0.25 -5.15 6.59
CA ASP A 240 -0.88 -4.25 6.40
C ASP A 240 -0.38 -2.86 5.97
N TYR A 241 -1.30 -1.89 5.97
CA TYR A 241 -0.97 -0.50 5.63
C TYR A 241 0.09 0.10 6.55
N HIS A 242 0.09 -0.19 7.86
CA HIS A 242 1.07 0.39 8.78
C HIS A 242 2.52 0.02 8.43
N ASP A 243 2.75 -1.21 7.94
CA ASP A 243 4.09 -1.63 7.52
C ASP A 243 4.50 -1.03 6.17
N ALA A 244 3.53 -0.78 5.28
CA ALA A 244 3.78 -0.33 3.91
C ALA A 244 3.41 1.15 3.67
N ALA A 245 2.98 1.88 4.68
CA ALA A 245 2.59 3.28 4.54
C ALA A 245 3.73 4.11 3.93
N PRO A 246 3.44 4.98 2.94
CA PRO A 246 4.45 5.86 2.32
C PRO A 246 5.17 6.74 3.33
N VAL A 247 4.42 7.30 4.28
CA VAL A 247 4.95 8.05 5.42
C VAL A 247 4.23 7.62 6.67
N ARG A 248 4.98 7.31 7.71
CA ARG A 248 4.46 6.98 9.03
C ARG A 248 5.34 7.60 10.09
N GLY A 249 4.74 8.32 11.03
CA GLY A 249 5.53 9.01 12.02
C GLY A 249 4.91 9.08 13.40
N MET A 250 5.71 9.65 14.29
CA MET A 250 5.30 10.05 15.62
C MET A 250 5.66 11.51 15.84
N ARG A 251 4.81 12.22 16.55
CA ARG A 251 5.01 13.62 16.95
C ARG A 251 4.75 13.77 18.44
N TYR A 252 5.57 14.59 19.07
CA TYR A 252 5.38 15.01 20.45
C TYR A 252 4.98 16.48 20.49
N GLY A 253 3.91 16.79 21.22
CA GLY A 253 3.37 18.14 21.38
C GLY A 253 1.92 18.26 20.95
N ALA A 254 1.35 19.47 21.14
CA ALA A 254 -0.06 19.77 20.91
C ALA A 254 -0.38 20.33 19.52
N ALA A 255 0.64 20.55 18.66
CA ALA A 255 0.43 21.10 17.31
C ALA A 255 -0.54 20.21 16.50
N GLN A 256 -1.51 20.82 15.83
CA GLN A 256 -2.36 20.13 14.85
C GLN A 256 -1.60 20.03 13.52
N GLU A 257 -1.83 18.98 12.77
CA GLU A 257 -1.25 18.84 11.43
C GLU A 257 -2.32 18.77 10.35
N ASN A 258 -2.01 19.41 9.24
CA ASN A 258 -2.75 19.26 7.99
C ASN A 258 -1.83 18.57 6.99
N LEU A 259 -2.32 17.50 6.36
CA LEU A 259 -1.60 16.73 5.37
C LEU A 259 -2.17 17.04 3.98
N VAL A 260 -1.29 17.44 3.07
CA VAL A 260 -1.61 17.64 1.64
C VAL A 260 -0.71 16.72 0.83
N VAL A 261 -1.30 15.98 -0.10
CA VAL A 261 -0.59 15.11 -1.04
C VAL A 261 -0.88 15.59 -2.45
N GLU A 262 0.17 15.81 -3.23
CA GLU A 262 0.09 16.13 -4.66
C GLU A 262 0.90 15.08 -5.41
N LEU A 263 0.24 14.36 -6.31
CA LEU A 263 0.85 13.25 -7.04
C LEU A 263 0.54 13.35 -8.52
N GLN A 264 1.56 13.20 -9.35
CA GLN A 264 1.45 13.05 -10.80
C GLN A 264 2.11 11.74 -11.23
N VAL A 265 1.38 10.95 -12.01
CA VAL A 265 1.90 9.73 -12.64
C VAL A 265 1.58 9.81 -14.13
N GLN A 266 2.62 9.86 -14.95
CA GLN A 266 2.49 10.05 -16.40
C GLN A 266 3.48 9.15 -17.17
N GLN A 267 3.18 8.95 -18.44
CA GLN A 267 4.03 8.22 -19.38
C GLN A 267 4.85 9.21 -20.21
#